data_d2385156f4c75990519ffdead8ec7116
#
_entry.id   d2385156f4c75990519ffdead8ec7116
#
_cell.length_a   1.000
_cell.length_b   1.000
_cell.length_c   1.000
_cell.angle_alpha   90.00
_cell.angle_beta   90.00
_cell.angle_gamma   90.00
#
_symmetry.space_group_name_H-M   'P 1'
#
loop_
_entity.id
_entity.type
_entity.pdbx_description
1 polymer ?
#
loop_
_entity_poly.entity_id
_entity_poly.type
_entity_poly.pdbx_seq_one_letter_code
_entity_poly.pdbx_strand_id
1 'polypeptide(L)'
;MISKYFGKAQKEAIRELVLAEGIRLDGRQTTDIRPIWCEVDYLPSTHGSSVFTRGETQALATVTLGTSREANIIDSPSNQGEETFYLHYNFPPFCTGEARPLRGTSRREVGHGNLAQRALKMVMPEESPYTIRVVSEVLESNGSSSMATVCAGTMALMDAGVQIKSPVSGIAMGLISDGDRFAVLSDILGDEDHLGDMDFKVTGTDKGITACQMDIKIKGLSYEILIQALEQARQGRLHILEKLTDTIKVPAESIKPHAPKMINCRIPNEFIGPFIGPGGKEIQNLQRETSTTIVINEDPDTQEGIVEILGTDQKGIDQVLAKIDALTFKPEKDEVYKVKAIKILEFGAVVEYLEAPGNEVLLHISEMAWQRTNAVTDVVNVGDEFEVKYLGFDPRTKKDKVSLKVLLEKPEGYVDRPPRKGGGGNRDRRGGRDNRNRR
;
A
#
# COMPACT_ATOMS: atom_id res chain seq x y z
N MET A 1 -11.03 47.45 -29.07
CA MET A 1 -9.85 47.89 -29.82
C MET A 1 -8.73 48.34 -28.89
N ILE A 2 -8.94 49.31 -27.98
CA ILE A 2 -7.94 49.87 -27.03
C ILE A 2 -7.26 48.74 -26.22
N SER A 3 -8.03 47.87 -25.57
CA SER A 3 -7.50 46.75 -24.78
C SER A 3 -6.54 45.82 -25.56
N LYS A 4 -6.82 45.55 -26.84
CA LYS A 4 -5.96 44.74 -27.70
C LYS A 4 -4.60 45.43 -27.98
N TYR A 5 -4.61 46.72 -28.27
CA TYR A 5 -3.37 47.47 -28.52
C TYR A 5 -2.57 47.68 -27.22
N PHE A 6 -3.27 47.93 -26.11
CA PHE A 6 -2.62 48.01 -24.81
C PHE A 6 -1.89 46.73 -24.42
N GLY A 7 -2.57 45.59 -24.55
CA GLY A 7 -1.93 44.30 -24.29
C GLY A 7 -0.74 43.99 -25.19
N LYS A 8 -0.78 44.45 -26.48
CA LYS A 8 0.37 44.31 -27.36
C LYS A 8 1.54 45.19 -26.93
N ALA A 9 1.30 46.46 -26.62
CA ALA A 9 2.32 47.39 -26.12
C ALA A 9 2.93 46.91 -24.77
N GLN A 10 2.08 46.41 -23.87
CA GLN A 10 2.54 45.80 -22.61
C GLN A 10 3.46 44.58 -22.87
N LYS A 11 3.08 43.68 -23.74
CA LYS A 11 3.91 42.53 -24.12
C LYS A 11 5.26 42.95 -24.67
N GLU A 12 5.27 43.93 -25.60
CA GLU A 12 6.50 44.44 -26.23
C GLU A 12 7.41 45.11 -25.17
N ALA A 13 6.86 45.96 -24.26
CA ALA A 13 7.62 46.64 -23.23
C ALA A 13 8.26 45.65 -22.22
N ILE A 14 7.51 44.65 -21.79
CA ILE A 14 8.01 43.64 -20.86
C ILE A 14 9.14 42.83 -21.49
N ARG A 15 8.96 42.40 -22.74
CA ARG A 15 9.97 41.62 -23.46
C ARG A 15 11.26 42.40 -23.66
N GLU A 16 11.15 43.71 -24.03
CA GLU A 16 12.31 44.55 -24.20
C GLU A 16 13.02 44.81 -22.85
N LEU A 17 12.32 45.03 -21.74
CA LEU A 17 12.89 45.20 -20.42
C LEU A 17 13.76 43.98 -20.05
N VAL A 18 13.23 42.78 -20.22
CA VAL A 18 13.96 41.55 -19.88
C VAL A 18 15.16 41.32 -20.81
N LEU A 19 15.02 41.58 -22.12
CA LEU A 19 16.10 41.38 -23.09
C LEU A 19 17.21 42.44 -22.99
N ALA A 20 16.88 43.69 -22.66
CA ALA A 20 17.84 44.78 -22.60
C ALA A 20 18.51 44.90 -21.24
N GLU A 21 17.77 44.75 -20.15
CA GLU A 21 18.25 45.03 -18.77
C GLU A 21 18.44 43.76 -17.93
N GLY A 22 17.91 42.62 -18.36
CA GLY A 22 17.92 41.36 -17.60
C GLY A 22 17.05 41.39 -16.33
N ILE A 23 16.19 42.43 -16.21
CA ILE A 23 15.31 42.61 -15.05
C ILE A 23 13.91 42.07 -15.36
N ARG A 24 13.32 41.32 -14.47
CA ARG A 24 11.99 40.71 -14.58
C ARG A 24 10.91 41.60 -14.00
N LEU A 25 9.64 41.25 -14.19
CA LEU A 25 8.47 42.01 -13.74
C LEU A 25 8.46 42.32 -12.22
N ASP A 26 8.99 41.41 -11.43
CA ASP A 26 9.08 41.50 -9.97
C ASP A 26 10.45 41.96 -9.47
N GLY A 27 11.33 42.42 -10.36
CA GLY A 27 12.67 42.95 -10.05
C GLY A 27 13.75 41.87 -9.92
N ARG A 28 13.41 40.56 -10.07
CA ARG A 28 14.40 39.46 -10.05
C ARG A 28 15.29 39.48 -11.29
N GLN A 29 16.47 38.87 -11.16
CA GLN A 29 17.31 38.48 -12.29
C GLN A 29 16.78 37.23 -12.96
N THR A 30 17.27 36.90 -14.13
CA THR A 30 16.79 35.77 -14.96
C THR A 30 16.93 34.40 -14.27
N THR A 31 17.90 34.24 -13.37
CA THR A 31 18.18 32.97 -12.66
C THR A 31 17.57 32.90 -11.25
N ASP A 32 17.03 34.03 -10.76
CA ASP A 32 16.53 34.11 -9.39
C ASP A 32 15.27 33.28 -9.17
N ILE A 33 15.20 32.62 -8.02
CA ILE A 33 14.04 31.85 -7.55
C ILE A 33 13.42 32.63 -6.38
N ARG A 34 12.08 32.68 -6.37
CA ARG A 34 11.31 33.29 -5.27
C ARG A 34 11.62 32.62 -3.93
N PRO A 35 11.48 33.32 -2.80
CA PRO A 35 11.65 32.76 -1.46
C PRO A 35 10.81 31.50 -1.26
N ILE A 36 11.41 30.47 -0.66
CA ILE A 36 10.79 29.19 -0.40
C ILE A 36 10.57 29.02 1.09
N TRP A 37 9.38 28.55 1.46
CA TRP A 37 9.02 28.13 2.80
C TRP A 37 8.33 26.76 2.72
N CYS A 38 8.73 25.83 3.59
CA CYS A 38 8.24 24.48 3.64
C CYS A 38 7.92 24.06 5.08
N GLU A 39 6.89 23.22 5.23
CA GLU A 39 6.52 22.60 6.50
C GLU A 39 5.95 21.21 6.27
N VAL A 40 6.25 20.26 7.16
CA VAL A 40 5.71 18.89 7.18
C VAL A 40 4.89 18.68 8.44
N ASP A 41 4.12 17.59 8.49
CA ASP A 41 3.21 17.30 9.61
C ASP A 41 2.21 18.43 9.89
N TYR A 42 1.77 19.08 8.82
CA TYR A 42 0.93 20.28 8.90
C TYR A 42 -0.49 19.99 9.37
N LEU A 43 -1.06 18.85 8.96
CA LEU A 43 -2.41 18.42 9.31
C LEU A 43 -2.38 17.24 10.28
N PRO A 44 -3.09 17.30 11.42
CA PRO A 44 -2.94 16.33 12.50
C PRO A 44 -3.54 14.96 12.22
N SER A 45 -4.46 14.84 11.26
CA SER A 45 -5.22 13.61 11.01
C SER A 45 -4.89 12.89 9.72
N THR A 46 -4.00 13.45 8.89
CA THR A 46 -3.56 12.83 7.64
C THR A 46 -2.41 11.86 7.88
N HIS A 47 -2.26 10.85 7.01
CA HIS A 47 -1.16 9.90 7.15
C HIS A 47 0.21 10.53 6.86
N GLY A 48 0.23 11.59 6.05
CA GLY A 48 1.32 12.52 5.83
C GLY A 48 0.80 13.81 5.24
N SER A 49 1.45 14.94 5.55
CA SER A 49 1.08 16.25 5.01
C SER A 49 2.25 17.19 4.94
N SER A 50 2.20 18.10 3.98
CA SER A 50 3.18 19.16 3.83
C SER A 50 2.59 20.39 3.17
N VAL A 51 3.19 21.55 3.47
CA VAL A 51 2.96 22.78 2.74
C VAL A 51 4.27 23.19 2.06
N PHE A 52 4.17 23.55 0.81
CA PHE A 52 5.25 24.15 0.04
C PHE A 52 4.82 25.52 -0.49
N THR A 53 5.60 26.54 -0.20
CA THR A 53 5.38 27.89 -0.66
C THR A 53 6.60 28.39 -1.43
N ARG A 54 6.36 29.00 -2.58
CA ARG A 54 7.37 29.67 -3.39
C ARG A 54 6.82 31.02 -3.84
N GLY A 55 7.20 32.09 -3.13
CA GLY A 55 6.58 33.41 -3.30
C GLY A 55 5.06 33.31 -3.16
N GLU A 56 4.33 33.73 -4.17
CA GLU A 56 2.86 33.74 -4.27
C GLU A 56 2.30 32.44 -4.89
N THR A 57 2.95 31.33 -4.63
CA THR A 57 2.46 30.00 -5.05
C THR A 57 2.58 29.02 -3.90
N GLN A 58 1.46 28.50 -3.43
CA GLN A 58 1.37 27.60 -2.29
C GLN A 58 0.57 26.37 -2.61
N ALA A 59 1.09 25.20 -2.23
CA ALA A 59 0.42 23.89 -2.35
C ALA A 59 0.44 23.16 -1.01
N LEU A 60 -0.71 22.65 -0.60
CA LEU A 60 -0.88 21.74 0.54
C LEU A 60 -1.04 20.34 -0.02
N ALA A 61 -0.14 19.43 0.32
CA ALA A 61 -0.25 18.03 -0.08
C ALA A 61 -0.57 17.15 1.12
N THR A 62 -1.42 16.15 0.89
CA THR A 62 -1.78 15.12 1.87
C THR A 62 -1.60 13.73 1.27
N VAL A 63 -1.23 12.77 2.13
CA VAL A 63 -1.07 11.36 1.76
C VAL A 63 -2.07 10.51 2.50
N THR A 64 -2.69 9.58 1.78
CA THR A 64 -3.53 8.51 2.34
C THR A 64 -2.94 7.17 1.94
N LEU A 65 -2.78 6.28 2.90
CA LEU A 65 -2.33 4.90 2.74
C LEU A 65 -3.54 3.98 2.85
N GLY A 66 -3.75 3.12 1.88
CA GLY A 66 -4.90 2.22 1.79
C GLY A 66 -4.52 0.82 1.35
N THR A 67 -5.53 -0.06 1.20
CA THR A 67 -5.40 -1.43 0.71
C THR A 67 -5.41 -1.48 -0.82
N SER A 68 -5.24 -2.65 -1.39
CA SER A 68 -5.37 -2.89 -2.84
C SER A 68 -6.75 -2.50 -3.39
N ARG A 69 -7.81 -2.53 -2.58
CA ARG A 69 -9.16 -2.13 -2.99
C ARG A 69 -9.29 -0.64 -3.32
N GLU A 70 -8.44 0.19 -2.76
CA GLU A 70 -8.39 1.62 -3.03
C GLU A 70 -7.52 1.97 -4.25
N ALA A 71 -6.97 0.97 -4.95
CA ALA A 71 -6.23 1.20 -6.18
C ALA A 71 -7.11 1.89 -7.24
N ASN A 72 -6.49 2.77 -8.02
CA ASN A 72 -7.18 3.45 -9.11
C ASN A 72 -7.33 2.48 -10.29
N ILE A 73 -8.57 2.12 -10.62
CA ILE A 73 -8.87 1.22 -11.73
C ILE A 73 -8.76 1.98 -13.04
N ILE A 74 -7.89 1.50 -13.92
CA ILE A 74 -7.77 1.99 -15.29
C ILE A 74 -8.54 1.05 -16.19
N ASP A 75 -9.64 1.56 -16.78
CA ASP A 75 -10.43 0.83 -17.76
C ASP A 75 -10.59 1.69 -19.02
N SER A 76 -9.64 1.57 -19.93
CA SER A 76 -9.66 2.23 -21.22
C SER A 76 -9.48 1.19 -22.35
N PRO A 77 -9.91 1.50 -23.58
CA PRO A 77 -9.77 0.55 -24.71
C PRO A 77 -8.33 0.10 -25.00
N SER A 78 -7.35 0.92 -24.64
CA SER A 78 -5.93 0.66 -24.90
C SER A 78 -5.13 0.26 -23.67
N ASN A 79 -5.70 0.42 -22.48
CA ASN A 79 -4.99 0.13 -21.23
C ASN A 79 -5.99 -0.28 -20.14
N GLN A 80 -5.79 -1.46 -19.57
CA GLN A 80 -6.55 -1.96 -18.42
C GLN A 80 -5.57 -2.35 -17.33
N GLY A 81 -5.89 -2.03 -16.08
CA GLY A 81 -5.04 -2.35 -14.93
C GLY A 81 -5.40 -1.53 -13.70
N GLU A 82 -4.54 -1.61 -12.72
CA GLU A 82 -4.66 -0.91 -11.45
C GLU A 82 -3.43 -0.04 -11.21
N GLU A 83 -3.65 1.15 -10.67
CA GLU A 83 -2.58 2.01 -10.17
C GLU A 83 -2.62 2.08 -8.66
N THR A 84 -1.57 1.59 -8.02
CA THR A 84 -1.39 1.63 -6.57
C THR A 84 -0.78 2.95 -6.08
N PHE A 85 -0.32 3.79 -7.00
CA PHE A 85 0.12 5.16 -6.72
C PHE A 85 -0.55 6.13 -7.67
N TYR A 86 -1.31 7.09 -7.13
CA TYR A 86 -1.97 8.12 -7.92
C TYR A 86 -2.05 9.46 -7.18
N LEU A 87 -2.16 10.55 -7.97
CA LEU A 87 -2.16 11.92 -7.46
C LEU A 87 -3.35 12.70 -8.01
N HIS A 88 -4.12 13.29 -7.10
CA HIS A 88 -5.16 14.24 -7.40
C HIS A 88 -4.66 15.67 -7.17
N TYR A 89 -4.84 16.50 -8.18
CA TYR A 89 -4.48 17.91 -8.16
C TYR A 89 -5.75 18.75 -8.25
N ASN A 90 -5.95 19.60 -7.26
CA ASN A 90 -7.11 20.50 -7.17
C ASN A 90 -6.64 21.94 -7.30
N PHE A 91 -7.31 22.69 -8.21
CA PHE A 91 -7.03 24.09 -8.50
C PHE A 91 -8.30 24.92 -8.33
N PRO A 92 -8.70 25.18 -7.07
CA PRO A 92 -9.92 25.93 -6.78
C PRO A 92 -9.79 27.38 -7.25
N PRO A 93 -10.91 28.02 -7.64
CA PRO A 93 -10.88 29.39 -8.17
C PRO A 93 -10.23 30.41 -7.25
N PHE A 94 -10.34 30.24 -5.93
CA PHE A 94 -9.79 31.18 -4.95
C PHE A 94 -8.25 31.27 -5.00
N CYS A 95 -7.56 30.22 -5.46
CA CYS A 95 -6.09 30.23 -5.54
C CYS A 95 -5.53 31.29 -6.52
N THR A 96 -6.38 31.79 -7.41
CA THR A 96 -6.07 32.91 -8.32
C THR A 96 -6.92 34.15 -8.00
N GLY A 97 -7.55 34.21 -6.82
CA GLY A 97 -8.40 35.31 -6.41
C GLY A 97 -9.77 35.37 -7.11
N GLU A 98 -10.19 34.31 -7.79
CA GLU A 98 -11.44 34.27 -8.51
C GLU A 98 -12.61 33.80 -7.62
N ALA A 99 -13.73 34.53 -7.66
CA ALA A 99 -14.99 34.14 -7.00
C ALA A 99 -15.93 33.49 -8.05
N ARG A 100 -15.82 32.17 -8.21
CA ARG A 100 -16.72 31.41 -9.10
C ARG A 100 -17.09 30.06 -8.49
N PRO A 101 -18.21 29.44 -8.91
CA PRO A 101 -18.60 28.12 -8.43
C PRO A 101 -17.56 27.07 -8.79
N LEU A 102 -17.33 26.11 -7.87
CA LEU A 102 -16.59 24.89 -8.16
C LEU A 102 -17.36 24.06 -9.20
N ARG A 103 -16.67 23.65 -10.25
CA ARG A 103 -17.15 22.73 -11.28
C ARG A 103 -16.31 21.48 -11.23
N GLY A 104 -16.74 20.41 -11.90
CA GLY A 104 -15.95 19.18 -11.98
C GLY A 104 -14.51 19.42 -12.49
N THR A 105 -13.65 18.43 -12.34
CA THR A 105 -12.22 18.47 -12.68
C THR A 105 -11.98 18.96 -14.10
N SER A 106 -11.16 19.98 -14.25
CA SER A 106 -10.81 20.56 -15.54
C SER A 106 -9.69 19.79 -16.24
N ARG A 107 -9.54 19.97 -17.56
CA ARG A 107 -8.41 19.38 -18.32
C ARG A 107 -7.06 19.85 -17.79
N ARG A 108 -6.99 21.10 -17.28
CA ARG A 108 -5.78 21.64 -16.66
C ARG A 108 -5.41 20.85 -15.40
N GLU A 109 -6.38 20.57 -14.54
CA GLU A 109 -6.16 19.80 -13.32
C GLU A 109 -5.69 18.38 -13.62
N VAL A 110 -6.30 17.72 -14.61
CA VAL A 110 -5.87 16.39 -15.08
C VAL A 110 -4.43 16.42 -15.60
N GLY A 111 -4.09 17.41 -16.44
CA GLY A 111 -2.74 17.53 -17.03
C GLY A 111 -1.65 17.83 -15.99
N HIS A 112 -1.93 18.76 -15.08
CA HIS A 112 -1.00 19.12 -14.00
C HIS A 112 -0.83 17.98 -12.98
N GLY A 113 -1.92 17.33 -12.60
CA GLY A 113 -1.91 16.15 -11.73
C GLY A 113 -1.10 15.00 -12.35
N ASN A 114 -1.33 14.72 -13.64
CA ASN A 114 -0.59 13.68 -14.35
C ASN A 114 0.93 13.96 -14.43
N LEU A 115 1.33 15.22 -14.65
CA LEU A 115 2.74 15.59 -14.63
C LEU A 115 3.38 15.34 -13.25
N ALA A 116 2.71 15.77 -12.19
CA ALA A 116 3.19 15.56 -10.82
C ALA A 116 3.22 14.06 -10.45
N GLN A 117 2.19 13.31 -10.81
CA GLN A 117 2.13 11.85 -10.60
C GLN A 117 3.29 11.14 -11.30
N ARG A 118 3.54 11.43 -12.59
CA ARG A 118 4.65 10.83 -13.34
C ARG A 118 6.00 11.16 -12.73
N ALA A 119 6.17 12.40 -12.25
CA ALA A 119 7.41 12.85 -11.62
C ALA A 119 7.72 12.08 -10.34
N LEU A 120 6.71 11.85 -9.48
CA LEU A 120 6.85 11.15 -8.20
C LEU A 120 6.87 9.62 -8.38
N LYS A 121 6.16 9.08 -9.37
CA LYS A 121 6.09 7.63 -9.64
C LYS A 121 7.49 7.02 -9.85
N MET A 122 8.42 7.76 -10.45
CA MET A 122 9.78 7.30 -10.71
C MET A 122 10.61 7.02 -9.45
N VAL A 123 10.24 7.61 -8.33
CA VAL A 123 10.94 7.46 -7.05
C VAL A 123 10.18 6.61 -6.03
N MET A 124 9.01 6.12 -6.37
CA MET A 124 8.27 5.22 -5.49
C MET A 124 9.05 3.92 -5.25
N PRO A 125 8.92 3.29 -4.07
CA PRO A 125 9.48 1.98 -3.83
C PRO A 125 8.88 0.95 -4.81
N GLU A 126 9.67 -0.04 -5.20
CA GLU A 126 9.22 -1.09 -6.13
C GLU A 126 8.14 -1.97 -5.50
N GLU A 127 8.30 -2.24 -4.22
CA GLU A 127 7.33 -2.97 -3.41
C GLU A 127 6.79 -2.04 -2.33
N SER A 128 5.50 -1.80 -2.33
CA SER A 128 4.78 -1.10 -1.28
C SER A 128 3.59 -1.95 -0.87
N PRO A 129 3.38 -2.19 0.42
CA PRO A 129 2.17 -2.88 0.87
C PRO A 129 0.92 -2.02 0.71
N TYR A 130 1.08 -0.71 0.47
CA TYR A 130 -0.03 0.24 0.41
C TYR A 130 -0.36 0.67 -1.01
N THR A 131 -1.63 0.90 -1.25
CA THR A 131 -2.08 1.85 -2.26
C THR A 131 -1.90 3.26 -1.68
N ILE A 132 -1.24 4.14 -2.43
CA ILE A 132 -0.84 5.47 -1.98
C ILE A 132 -1.53 6.53 -2.82
N ARG A 133 -2.36 7.33 -2.18
CA ARG A 133 -3.02 8.48 -2.79
C ARG A 133 -2.41 9.77 -2.27
N VAL A 134 -1.96 10.64 -3.17
CA VAL A 134 -1.58 12.02 -2.88
C VAL A 134 -2.70 12.94 -3.34
N VAL A 135 -3.11 13.88 -2.51
CA VAL A 135 -4.02 14.97 -2.88
C VAL A 135 -3.28 16.28 -2.68
N SER A 136 -3.19 17.08 -3.73
CA SER A 136 -2.61 18.42 -3.67
C SER A 136 -3.68 19.47 -3.86
N GLU A 137 -3.87 20.32 -2.85
CA GLU A 137 -4.72 21.50 -2.87
C GLU A 137 -3.84 22.73 -3.14
N VAL A 138 -4.08 23.41 -4.25
CA VAL A 138 -3.41 24.66 -4.55
C VAL A 138 -4.11 25.79 -3.79
N LEU A 139 -3.41 26.40 -2.84
CA LEU A 139 -3.96 27.46 -1.99
C LEU A 139 -3.76 28.85 -2.60
N GLU A 140 -2.64 29.04 -3.30
CA GLU A 140 -2.31 30.28 -4.02
C GLU A 140 -1.50 29.94 -5.27
N SER A 141 -1.66 30.70 -6.36
CA SER A 141 -0.96 30.42 -7.60
C SER A 141 -0.63 31.68 -8.41
N ASN A 142 0.67 31.96 -8.49
CA ASN A 142 1.26 32.90 -9.45
C ASN A 142 2.47 32.25 -10.13
N GLY A 143 2.20 31.29 -11.04
CA GLY A 143 3.19 30.57 -11.82
C GLY A 143 3.57 29.21 -11.21
N SER A 144 3.45 28.19 -12.07
CA SER A 144 3.80 26.78 -11.88
C SER A 144 3.39 26.12 -10.55
N SER A 145 2.09 26.10 -10.27
CA SER A 145 1.50 25.36 -9.16
C SER A 145 1.71 23.83 -9.27
N SER A 146 1.86 23.28 -10.49
CA SER A 146 2.20 21.85 -10.66
C SER A 146 3.59 21.51 -10.10
N MET A 147 4.56 22.41 -10.24
CA MET A 147 5.90 22.21 -9.65
C MET A 147 5.88 22.37 -8.13
N ALA A 148 5.06 23.28 -7.60
CA ALA A 148 4.79 23.33 -6.17
C ALA A 148 4.16 22.05 -5.64
N THR A 149 3.23 21.44 -6.40
CA THR A 149 2.62 20.14 -6.10
C THR A 149 3.65 19.01 -6.05
N VAL A 150 4.63 18.97 -6.97
CA VAL A 150 5.71 17.99 -6.94
C VAL A 150 6.53 18.12 -5.65
N CYS A 151 6.89 19.34 -5.27
CA CYS A 151 7.65 19.62 -4.06
C CYS A 151 6.87 19.25 -2.79
N ALA A 152 5.61 19.70 -2.67
CA ALA A 152 4.74 19.36 -1.57
C ALA A 152 4.48 17.85 -1.50
N GLY A 153 4.16 17.20 -2.62
CA GLY A 153 3.91 15.76 -2.69
C GLY A 153 5.11 14.93 -2.27
N THR A 154 6.34 15.35 -2.64
CA THR A 154 7.58 14.72 -2.18
C THR A 154 7.68 14.73 -0.66
N MET A 155 7.52 15.91 -0.04
CA MET A 155 7.63 16.05 1.41
C MET A 155 6.49 15.32 2.14
N ALA A 156 5.27 15.36 1.63
CA ALA A 156 4.14 14.65 2.22
C ALA A 156 4.33 13.12 2.19
N LEU A 157 4.90 12.58 1.11
CA LEU A 157 5.27 11.16 1.02
C LEU A 157 6.34 10.79 2.06
N MET A 158 7.36 11.62 2.21
CA MET A 158 8.41 11.42 3.20
C MET A 158 7.85 11.52 4.63
N ASP A 159 6.96 12.47 4.90
CA ASP A 159 6.28 12.63 6.19
C ASP A 159 5.36 11.45 6.52
N ALA A 160 4.75 10.82 5.51
CA ALA A 160 3.95 9.62 5.67
C ALA A 160 4.77 8.33 5.94
N GLY A 161 6.10 8.40 5.93
CA GLY A 161 6.96 7.23 6.09
C GLY A 161 7.10 6.38 4.83
N VAL A 162 6.66 6.90 3.66
CA VAL A 162 6.88 6.21 2.38
C VAL A 162 8.35 6.29 2.00
N GLN A 163 9.01 5.15 1.89
CA GLN A 163 10.45 5.05 1.63
C GLN A 163 10.76 5.30 0.14
N ILE A 164 10.57 6.55 -0.31
CA ILE A 164 10.89 6.94 -1.68
C ILE A 164 12.41 6.84 -1.93
N LYS A 165 12.80 6.48 -3.16
CA LYS A 165 14.20 6.28 -3.55
C LYS A 165 15.05 7.55 -3.41
N SER A 166 14.46 8.71 -3.64
CA SER A 166 15.10 10.03 -3.54
C SER A 166 14.05 11.13 -3.57
N PRO A 167 14.24 12.27 -2.89
CA PRO A 167 13.31 13.39 -2.99
C PRO A 167 13.35 14.01 -4.39
N VAL A 168 12.21 14.52 -4.83
CA VAL A 168 12.01 15.15 -6.16
C VAL A 168 11.64 16.62 -5.98
N SER A 169 12.31 17.50 -6.68
CA SER A 169 11.92 18.90 -6.83
C SER A 169 11.50 19.22 -8.26
N GLY A 170 10.84 20.34 -8.46
CA GLY A 170 10.41 20.80 -9.78
C GLY A 170 10.54 22.31 -9.95
N ILE A 171 10.87 22.74 -11.16
CA ILE A 171 10.96 24.14 -11.56
C ILE A 171 10.30 24.36 -12.91
N ALA A 172 9.76 25.57 -13.13
CA ALA A 172 9.29 26.03 -14.42
C ALA A 172 10.24 27.09 -14.98
N MET A 173 10.68 26.84 -16.20
CA MET A 173 11.56 27.73 -16.96
C MET A 173 10.74 28.44 -18.01
N GLY A 174 11.10 29.70 -18.29
CA GLY A 174 10.54 30.48 -19.38
C GLY A 174 11.57 30.89 -20.41
N LEU A 175 11.08 31.41 -21.51
CA LEU A 175 11.92 31.97 -22.56
C LEU A 175 11.28 33.26 -23.07
N ILE A 176 12.10 34.28 -23.25
CA ILE A 176 11.78 35.47 -24.00
C ILE A 176 12.82 35.59 -25.12
N SER A 177 12.42 35.69 -26.39
CA SER A 177 13.34 35.76 -27.53
C SER A 177 12.89 36.77 -28.55
N ASP A 178 13.85 37.48 -29.17
CA ASP A 178 13.61 38.40 -30.25
C ASP A 178 14.82 38.37 -31.21
N GLY A 179 14.63 37.71 -32.35
CA GLY A 179 15.71 37.44 -33.32
C GLY A 179 16.81 36.61 -32.67
N ASP A 180 18.00 37.19 -32.60
CA ASP A 180 19.20 36.52 -32.00
C ASP A 180 19.32 36.77 -30.49
N ARG A 181 18.50 37.66 -29.89
CA ARG A 181 18.47 37.91 -28.45
C ARG A 181 17.53 36.94 -27.75
N PHE A 182 17.96 36.38 -26.68
CA PHE A 182 17.10 35.54 -25.83
C PHE A 182 17.48 35.61 -24.36
N ALA A 183 16.52 35.36 -23.50
CA ALA A 183 16.69 35.22 -22.06
C ALA A 183 15.90 34.01 -21.55
N VAL A 184 16.59 33.10 -20.87
CA VAL A 184 15.99 31.96 -20.18
C VAL A 184 15.70 32.38 -18.74
N LEU A 185 14.47 32.17 -18.28
CA LEU A 185 13.97 32.59 -16.96
C LEU A 185 13.76 31.39 -16.06
N SER A 186 14.29 31.42 -14.83
CA SER A 186 14.00 30.43 -13.79
C SER A 186 12.79 30.83 -12.96
N ASP A 187 11.97 29.87 -12.54
CA ASP A 187 10.80 30.10 -11.68
C ASP A 187 9.89 31.22 -12.19
N ILE A 188 9.25 30.98 -13.33
CA ILE A 188 8.40 31.97 -14.01
C ILE A 188 7.12 32.29 -13.26
N LEU A 189 6.71 33.54 -13.35
CA LEU A 189 5.41 34.04 -12.94
C LEU A 189 4.33 33.65 -13.97
N GLY A 190 3.05 33.75 -13.57
CA GLY A 190 1.93 33.52 -14.49
C GLY A 190 1.93 34.47 -15.70
N ASP A 191 2.28 35.73 -15.51
CA ASP A 191 2.41 36.72 -16.61
C ASP A 191 3.59 36.40 -17.54
N GLU A 192 4.70 35.90 -17.00
CA GLU A 192 5.87 35.47 -17.80
C GLU A 192 5.58 34.24 -18.62
N ASP A 193 4.78 33.27 -18.10
CA ASP A 193 4.24 32.17 -18.90
C ASP A 193 3.35 32.74 -20.03
N HIS A 194 2.41 33.61 -19.72
CA HIS A 194 1.46 34.13 -20.71
C HIS A 194 2.15 34.94 -21.82
N LEU A 195 3.09 35.80 -21.48
CA LEU A 195 3.79 36.73 -22.38
C LEU A 195 5.05 36.14 -23.00
N GLY A 196 5.58 35.06 -22.48
CA GLY A 196 6.79 34.38 -22.92
C GLY A 196 6.57 33.48 -24.14
N ASP A 197 7.66 32.87 -24.58
CA ASP A 197 7.74 32.02 -25.77
C ASP A 197 7.83 30.52 -25.42
N MET A 198 8.11 30.17 -24.17
CA MET A 198 8.22 28.80 -23.68
C MET A 198 7.78 28.72 -22.20
N ASP A 199 7.07 27.65 -21.84
CA ASP A 199 6.87 27.14 -20.47
C ASP A 199 7.49 25.73 -20.44
N PHE A 200 8.63 25.59 -19.76
CA PHE A 200 9.36 24.33 -19.68
C PHE A 200 9.50 23.89 -18.23
N LYS A 201 8.72 22.89 -17.86
CA LYS A 201 8.70 22.30 -16.52
C LYS A 201 9.65 21.10 -16.47
N VAL A 202 10.56 21.12 -15.50
CA VAL A 202 11.54 20.05 -15.28
C VAL A 202 11.48 19.61 -13.84
N THR A 203 11.30 18.32 -13.62
CA THR A 203 11.31 17.68 -12.31
C THR A 203 12.46 16.68 -12.20
N GLY A 204 12.95 16.42 -11.00
CA GLY A 204 13.98 15.40 -10.81
C GLY A 204 14.58 15.39 -9.41
N THR A 205 15.44 14.40 -9.22
CA THR A 205 16.25 14.17 -8.04
C THR A 205 17.62 14.88 -8.16
N ASP A 206 18.49 14.69 -7.21
CA ASP A 206 19.91 15.06 -7.30
C ASP A 206 20.64 14.36 -8.48
N LYS A 207 20.16 13.15 -8.88
CA LYS A 207 20.82 12.30 -9.90
C LYS A 207 20.34 12.54 -11.31
N GLY A 208 19.07 12.96 -11.50
CA GLY A 208 18.52 13.09 -12.84
C GLY A 208 17.10 13.59 -12.91
N ILE A 209 16.59 13.70 -14.13
CA ILE A 209 15.23 14.17 -14.45
C ILE A 209 14.26 13.00 -14.30
N THR A 210 13.13 13.24 -13.62
CA THR A 210 12.04 12.25 -13.46
C THR A 210 10.89 12.50 -14.41
N ALA A 211 10.57 13.76 -14.72
CA ALA A 211 9.59 14.12 -15.75
C ALA A 211 9.88 15.51 -16.31
N CYS A 212 9.40 15.76 -17.52
CA CYS A 212 9.39 17.09 -18.10
C CYS A 212 8.11 17.32 -18.91
N GLN A 213 7.75 18.60 -19.06
CA GLN A 213 6.71 19.08 -19.96
C GLN A 213 7.17 20.40 -20.56
N MET A 214 7.10 20.52 -21.89
CA MET A 214 7.43 21.73 -22.59
C MET A 214 6.24 22.18 -23.44
N ASP A 215 5.90 23.46 -23.32
CA ASP A 215 4.98 24.17 -24.20
C ASP A 215 5.71 25.34 -24.84
N ILE A 216 5.78 25.37 -26.18
CA ILE A 216 6.48 26.40 -26.94
C ILE A 216 5.48 27.12 -27.85
N LYS A 217 5.58 28.45 -27.87
CA LYS A 217 4.72 29.35 -28.63
C LYS A 217 5.40 29.91 -29.89
N ILE A 218 6.61 29.44 -30.19
CA ILE A 218 7.44 29.79 -31.34
C ILE A 218 7.70 28.56 -32.23
N LYS A 219 8.26 28.76 -33.44
CA LYS A 219 8.41 27.67 -34.43
C LYS A 219 9.50 26.64 -34.10
N GLY A 220 10.16 26.72 -32.97
CA GLY A 220 11.20 25.81 -32.55
C GLY A 220 12.20 26.51 -31.62
N LEU A 221 13.08 25.71 -31.00
CA LEU A 221 14.16 26.16 -30.13
C LEU A 221 15.49 25.76 -30.73
N SER A 222 16.51 26.65 -30.62
CA SER A 222 17.89 26.26 -30.90
C SER A 222 18.42 25.30 -29.83
N TYR A 223 19.38 24.47 -30.19
CA TYR A 223 20.07 23.61 -29.21
C TYR A 223 20.73 24.41 -28.09
N GLU A 224 21.24 25.62 -28.40
CA GLU A 224 21.85 26.52 -27.42
C GLU A 224 20.86 26.90 -26.34
N ILE A 225 19.66 27.38 -26.73
CA ILE A 225 18.58 27.72 -25.79
C ILE A 225 18.17 26.52 -24.94
N LEU A 226 18.04 25.34 -25.56
CA LEU A 226 17.64 24.13 -24.86
C LEU A 226 18.67 23.69 -23.84
N ILE A 227 19.95 23.71 -24.20
CA ILE A 227 21.07 23.38 -23.29
C ILE A 227 21.10 24.34 -22.11
N GLN A 228 21.01 25.65 -22.38
CA GLN A 228 20.97 26.66 -21.32
C GLN A 228 19.75 26.48 -20.40
N ALA A 229 18.56 26.24 -20.96
CA ALA A 229 17.34 26.02 -20.17
C ALA A 229 17.43 24.77 -19.29
N LEU A 230 18.02 23.68 -19.78
CA LEU A 230 18.21 22.47 -19.00
C LEU A 230 19.25 22.66 -17.88
N GLU A 231 20.38 23.31 -18.15
CA GLU A 231 21.38 23.56 -17.10
C GLU A 231 20.88 24.53 -16.03
N GLN A 232 20.21 25.60 -16.45
CA GLN A 232 19.60 26.55 -15.52
C GLN A 232 18.47 25.92 -14.69
N ALA A 233 17.66 25.02 -15.32
CA ALA A 233 16.66 24.22 -14.63
C ALA A 233 17.31 23.25 -13.62
N ARG A 234 18.46 22.68 -13.95
CA ARG A 234 19.21 21.80 -13.03
C ARG A 234 19.65 22.55 -11.79
N GLN A 235 20.25 23.73 -11.95
CA GLN A 235 20.70 24.57 -10.84
C GLN A 235 19.52 25.01 -9.96
N GLY A 236 18.46 25.52 -10.56
CA GLY A 236 17.26 25.94 -9.85
C GLY A 236 16.57 24.79 -9.12
N ARG A 237 16.47 23.62 -9.74
CA ARG A 237 15.89 22.43 -9.14
C ARG A 237 16.71 21.93 -7.94
N LEU A 238 18.04 21.94 -8.02
CA LEU A 238 18.91 21.56 -6.91
C LEU A 238 18.79 22.55 -5.73
N HIS A 239 18.68 23.85 -6.00
CA HIS A 239 18.43 24.85 -4.97
C HIS A 239 17.09 24.60 -4.27
N ILE A 240 16.01 24.32 -5.02
CA ILE A 240 14.70 23.96 -4.45
C ILE A 240 14.82 22.67 -3.62
N LEU A 241 15.53 21.65 -4.14
CA LEU A 241 15.73 20.38 -3.46
C LEU A 241 16.43 20.54 -2.12
N GLU A 242 17.44 21.42 -2.04
CA GLU A 242 18.11 21.78 -0.78
C GLU A 242 17.10 22.31 0.24
N LYS A 243 16.20 23.22 -0.14
CA LYS A 243 15.16 23.75 0.76
C LYS A 243 14.18 22.67 1.24
N LEU A 244 13.82 21.72 0.40
CA LEU A 244 13.01 20.57 0.81
C LEU A 244 13.74 19.69 1.83
N THR A 245 15.02 19.41 1.59
CA THR A 245 15.84 18.57 2.46
C THR A 245 16.26 19.26 3.75
N ASP A 246 16.29 20.59 3.80
CA ASP A 246 16.41 21.35 5.06
C ASP A 246 15.19 21.13 5.97
N THR A 247 14.01 20.92 5.38
CA THR A 247 12.76 20.69 6.13
C THR A 247 12.60 19.22 6.51
N ILE A 248 12.79 18.29 5.55
CA ILE A 248 12.74 16.84 5.78
C ILE A 248 13.85 16.16 4.97
N LYS A 249 14.85 15.66 5.68
CA LYS A 249 16.07 15.12 5.06
C LYS A 249 15.90 13.71 4.52
N VAL A 250 15.20 12.88 5.26
CA VAL A 250 14.94 11.46 4.95
C VAL A 250 13.46 11.16 5.25
N PRO A 251 12.87 10.16 4.60
CA PRO A 251 11.53 9.70 4.97
C PRO A 251 11.46 9.31 6.45
N ALA A 252 10.31 9.53 7.08
CA ALA A 252 10.06 9.08 8.44
C ALA A 252 10.30 7.56 8.54
N GLU A 253 10.92 7.11 9.63
CA GLU A 253 11.27 5.70 9.85
C GLU A 253 10.03 4.80 9.96
N SER A 254 8.92 5.35 10.43
CA SER A 254 7.66 4.64 10.60
C SER A 254 6.48 5.51 10.19
N ILE A 255 5.38 4.88 9.85
CA ILE A 255 4.10 5.57 9.64
C ILE A 255 3.61 6.18 10.96
N LYS A 256 2.79 7.23 10.87
CA LYS A 256 2.23 7.91 12.05
C LYS A 256 1.37 6.97 12.89
N PRO A 257 1.31 7.18 14.23
CA PRO A 257 0.56 6.28 15.12
C PRO A 257 -0.91 6.09 14.78
N HIS A 258 -1.54 7.12 14.20
CA HIS A 258 -2.94 7.09 13.77
C HIS A 258 -3.13 6.58 12.33
N ALA A 259 -2.05 6.45 11.57
CA ALA A 259 -2.10 5.88 10.23
C ALA A 259 -2.19 4.34 10.32
N PRO A 260 -2.97 3.70 9.43
CA PRO A 260 -3.17 2.26 9.51
C PRO A 260 -1.91 1.50 9.09
N LYS A 261 -1.52 0.53 9.91
CA LYS A 261 -0.46 -0.44 9.59
C LYS A 261 -1.01 -1.52 8.67
N MET A 262 -0.23 -1.92 7.69
CA MET A 262 -0.54 -3.02 6.78
C MET A 262 0.39 -4.20 7.05
N ILE A 263 -0.19 -5.39 7.21
CA ILE A 263 0.54 -6.66 7.24
C ILE A 263 -0.03 -7.55 6.15
N ASN A 264 0.87 -8.10 5.34
CA ASN A 264 0.53 -9.07 4.32
C ASN A 264 0.97 -10.45 4.77
N CYS A 265 0.08 -11.43 4.71
CA CYS A 265 0.40 -12.83 4.92
C CYS A 265 -0.18 -13.69 3.80
N ARG A 266 0.34 -14.90 3.65
CA ARG A 266 -0.12 -15.87 2.64
C ARG A 266 -0.83 -17.03 3.32
N ILE A 267 -1.93 -17.46 2.73
CA ILE A 267 -2.66 -18.65 3.17
C ILE A 267 -2.87 -19.60 1.99
N PRO A 268 -2.79 -20.92 2.18
CA PRO A 268 -3.13 -21.89 1.13
C PRO A 268 -4.57 -21.70 0.67
N ASN A 269 -4.82 -21.91 -0.62
CA ASN A 269 -6.12 -21.67 -1.27
C ASN A 269 -7.28 -22.41 -0.57
N GLU A 270 -7.04 -23.61 -0.06
CA GLU A 270 -8.06 -24.42 0.64
C GLU A 270 -8.62 -23.74 1.91
N PHE A 271 -7.89 -22.77 2.50
CA PHE A 271 -8.31 -22.04 3.70
C PHE A 271 -9.00 -20.71 3.39
N ILE A 272 -8.97 -20.22 2.15
CA ILE A 272 -9.62 -18.95 1.77
C ILE A 272 -11.13 -19.04 2.05
N GLY A 273 -11.78 -20.09 1.56
CA GLY A 273 -13.22 -20.30 1.78
C GLY A 273 -13.61 -20.38 3.26
N PRO A 274 -12.97 -21.22 4.09
CA PRO A 274 -13.19 -21.27 5.53
C PRO A 274 -12.92 -19.94 6.25
N PHE A 275 -11.90 -19.18 5.86
CA PHE A 275 -11.58 -17.89 6.47
C PHE A 275 -12.63 -16.82 6.14
N ILE A 276 -13.13 -16.79 4.91
CA ILE A 276 -14.22 -15.89 4.49
C ILE A 276 -15.53 -16.30 5.19
N GLY A 277 -15.77 -17.59 5.32
CA GLY A 277 -17.00 -18.15 5.88
C GLY A 277 -18.23 -18.03 4.98
N PRO A 278 -19.35 -18.69 5.33
CA PRO A 278 -20.59 -18.68 4.55
C PRO A 278 -21.12 -17.25 4.33
N GLY A 279 -21.15 -16.80 3.06
CA GLY A 279 -21.61 -15.46 2.71
C GLY A 279 -20.76 -14.32 3.29
N GLY A 280 -19.50 -14.58 3.62
CA GLY A 280 -18.57 -13.58 4.15
C GLY A 280 -18.78 -13.22 5.62
N LYS A 281 -19.59 -13.98 6.37
CA LYS A 281 -19.95 -13.65 7.76
C LYS A 281 -18.75 -13.71 8.71
N GLU A 282 -17.90 -14.72 8.56
CA GLU A 282 -16.74 -14.91 9.46
C GLU A 282 -15.77 -13.74 9.33
N ILE A 283 -15.35 -13.41 8.12
CA ILE A 283 -14.44 -12.29 7.89
C ILE A 283 -15.04 -10.94 8.30
N GLN A 284 -16.36 -10.71 8.07
CA GLN A 284 -17.02 -9.48 8.48
C GLN A 284 -17.11 -9.34 10.00
N ASN A 285 -17.36 -10.45 10.71
CA ASN A 285 -17.36 -10.45 12.18
C ASN A 285 -15.96 -10.17 12.72
N LEU A 286 -14.95 -10.86 12.18
CA LEU A 286 -13.56 -10.67 12.57
C LEU A 286 -13.12 -9.21 12.37
N GLN A 287 -13.38 -8.61 11.21
CA GLN A 287 -13.10 -7.19 10.94
C GLN A 287 -13.75 -6.25 11.94
N ARG A 288 -15.02 -6.55 12.33
CA ARG A 288 -15.75 -5.72 13.31
C ARG A 288 -15.20 -5.86 14.73
N GLU A 289 -14.86 -7.07 15.15
CA GLU A 289 -14.33 -7.36 16.49
C GLU A 289 -12.92 -6.78 16.67
N THR A 290 -12.10 -6.82 15.61
CA THR A 290 -10.70 -6.38 15.65
C THR A 290 -10.49 -4.95 15.17
N SER A 291 -11.55 -4.28 14.66
CA SER A 291 -11.47 -2.97 14.02
C SER A 291 -10.40 -2.91 12.91
N THR A 292 -10.28 -3.99 12.13
CA THR A 292 -9.35 -4.11 11.00
C THR A 292 -10.12 -4.18 9.68
N THR A 293 -9.43 -3.82 8.59
CA THR A 293 -9.88 -4.11 7.22
C THR A 293 -9.06 -5.27 6.69
N ILE A 294 -9.74 -6.32 6.20
CA ILE A 294 -9.09 -7.52 5.65
C ILE A 294 -9.48 -7.65 4.17
N VAL A 295 -8.47 -7.72 3.32
CA VAL A 295 -8.64 -7.97 1.88
C VAL A 295 -7.94 -9.29 1.55
N ILE A 296 -8.58 -10.11 0.71
CA ILE A 296 -8.01 -11.36 0.23
C ILE A 296 -7.99 -11.31 -1.28
N ASN A 297 -6.82 -11.48 -1.84
CA ASN A 297 -6.56 -11.59 -3.28
C ASN A 297 -5.96 -12.96 -3.56
N GLU A 298 -6.36 -13.59 -4.66
CA GLU A 298 -5.73 -14.83 -5.10
C GLU A 298 -4.50 -14.50 -5.94
N ASP A 299 -3.37 -15.13 -5.61
CA ASP A 299 -2.16 -15.04 -6.41
C ASP A 299 -2.28 -16.03 -7.58
N PRO A 300 -2.34 -15.57 -8.84
CA PRO A 300 -2.54 -16.44 -9.99
C PRO A 300 -1.35 -17.38 -10.23
N ASP A 301 -0.16 -17.03 -9.78
CA ASP A 301 1.06 -17.80 -10.04
C ASP A 301 1.26 -18.92 -9.01
N THR A 302 0.98 -18.64 -7.72
CA THR A 302 1.22 -19.60 -6.62
C THR A 302 -0.04 -20.32 -6.17
N GLN A 303 -1.22 -19.89 -6.59
CA GLN A 303 -2.52 -20.40 -6.11
C GLN A 303 -2.67 -20.26 -4.59
N GLU A 304 -2.06 -19.26 -3.99
CA GLU A 304 -2.21 -18.90 -2.58
C GLU A 304 -3.10 -17.68 -2.45
N GLY A 305 -3.74 -17.52 -1.30
CA GLY A 305 -4.41 -16.28 -0.92
C GLY A 305 -3.44 -15.30 -0.30
N ILE A 306 -3.34 -14.10 -0.85
CA ILE A 306 -2.66 -12.97 -0.23
C ILE A 306 -3.68 -12.26 0.66
N VAL A 307 -3.44 -12.27 1.96
CA VAL A 307 -4.30 -11.61 2.96
C VAL A 307 -3.64 -10.31 3.38
N GLU A 308 -4.28 -9.20 3.06
CA GLU A 308 -3.89 -7.85 3.49
C GLU A 308 -4.69 -7.49 4.74
N ILE A 309 -4.01 -7.17 5.83
CA ILE A 309 -4.62 -6.80 7.11
C ILE A 309 -4.23 -5.35 7.40
N LEU A 310 -5.20 -4.45 7.34
CA LEU A 310 -5.01 -3.02 7.62
C LEU A 310 -5.68 -2.68 8.95
N GLY A 311 -4.93 -2.10 9.87
CA GLY A 311 -5.45 -1.71 11.19
C GLY A 311 -4.60 -0.64 11.87
N THR A 312 -5.22 0.16 12.72
CA THR A 312 -4.52 1.17 13.55
C THR A 312 -4.04 0.60 14.88
N ASP A 313 -4.72 -0.43 15.39
CA ASP A 313 -4.34 -1.10 16.65
C ASP A 313 -3.61 -2.42 16.39
N GLN A 314 -2.42 -2.54 16.95
CA GLN A 314 -1.61 -3.76 16.85
C GLN A 314 -2.31 -4.99 17.41
N LYS A 315 -3.08 -4.83 18.50
CA LYS A 315 -3.82 -5.95 19.10
C LYS A 315 -4.85 -6.55 18.16
N GLY A 316 -5.56 -5.70 17.42
CA GLY A 316 -6.52 -6.16 16.42
C GLY A 316 -5.84 -6.96 15.30
N ILE A 317 -4.70 -6.48 14.81
CA ILE A 317 -3.90 -7.17 13.80
C ILE A 317 -3.41 -8.52 14.32
N ASP A 318 -2.87 -8.58 15.55
CA ASP A 318 -2.37 -9.81 16.17
C ASP A 318 -3.50 -10.85 16.36
N GLN A 319 -4.72 -10.41 16.67
CA GLN A 319 -5.89 -11.29 16.75
C GLN A 319 -6.25 -11.89 15.38
N VAL A 320 -6.17 -11.12 14.32
CA VAL A 320 -6.41 -11.62 12.94
C VAL A 320 -5.33 -12.64 12.58
N LEU A 321 -4.06 -12.35 12.83
CA LEU A 321 -2.94 -13.26 12.57
C LEU A 321 -3.10 -14.57 13.36
N ALA A 322 -3.42 -14.50 14.65
CA ALA A 322 -3.66 -15.67 15.46
C ALA A 322 -4.84 -16.54 14.95
N LYS A 323 -5.89 -15.89 14.39
CA LYS A 323 -7.00 -16.60 13.76
C LYS A 323 -6.59 -17.31 12.47
N ILE A 324 -5.73 -16.67 11.68
CA ILE A 324 -5.17 -17.26 10.45
C ILE A 324 -4.27 -18.44 10.81
N ASP A 325 -3.37 -18.27 11.77
CA ASP A 325 -2.46 -19.32 12.24
C ASP A 325 -3.24 -20.53 12.76
N ALA A 326 -4.27 -20.28 13.57
CA ALA A 326 -5.13 -21.35 14.06
C ALA A 326 -5.88 -22.07 12.94
N LEU A 327 -6.36 -21.33 11.91
CA LEU A 327 -7.08 -21.92 10.78
C LEU A 327 -6.16 -22.73 9.86
N THR A 328 -4.95 -22.26 9.63
CA THR A 328 -3.98 -22.88 8.71
C THR A 328 -3.10 -23.91 9.40
N PHE A 329 -3.26 -24.08 10.71
CA PHE A 329 -2.47 -25.02 11.50
C PHE A 329 -2.58 -26.45 10.98
N LYS A 330 -1.44 -27.05 10.70
CA LYS A 330 -1.30 -28.45 10.31
C LYS A 330 -0.19 -29.06 11.14
N PRO A 331 -0.50 -29.98 12.06
CA PRO A 331 0.53 -30.62 12.87
C PRO A 331 1.45 -31.48 12.01
N GLU A 332 2.75 -31.37 12.25
CA GLU A 332 3.77 -32.17 11.56
C GLU A 332 3.97 -33.52 12.26
N LYS A 333 4.13 -34.54 11.44
CA LYS A 333 4.30 -35.90 11.93
C LYS A 333 5.60 -36.03 12.74
N ASP A 334 5.49 -36.70 13.87
CA ASP A 334 6.55 -36.96 14.85
C ASP A 334 6.98 -35.74 15.71
N GLU A 335 6.35 -34.58 15.53
CA GLU A 335 6.55 -33.41 16.41
C GLU A 335 5.72 -33.51 17.70
N VAL A 336 6.18 -32.78 18.72
CA VAL A 336 5.58 -32.74 20.06
C VAL A 336 4.87 -31.39 20.24
N TYR A 337 3.61 -31.47 20.66
CA TYR A 337 2.75 -30.28 20.83
C TYR A 337 2.22 -30.22 22.27
N LYS A 338 2.11 -29.03 22.80
CA LYS A 338 1.41 -28.78 24.06
C LYS A 338 -0.10 -28.70 23.79
N VAL A 339 -0.83 -29.46 24.60
CA VAL A 339 -2.30 -29.54 24.45
C VAL A 339 -2.96 -29.35 25.81
N LYS A 340 -4.23 -28.92 25.75
CA LYS A 340 -5.10 -28.80 26.93
C LYS A 340 -6.30 -29.72 26.75
N ALA A 341 -6.63 -30.50 27.78
CA ALA A 341 -7.82 -31.33 27.79
C ALA A 341 -9.08 -30.47 27.97
N ILE A 342 -9.96 -30.48 26.94
CA ILE A 342 -11.19 -29.70 26.97
C ILE A 342 -12.44 -30.54 27.29
N LYS A 343 -12.39 -31.84 26.95
CA LYS A 343 -13.51 -32.74 27.21
C LYS A 343 -13.05 -34.17 27.41
N ILE A 344 -13.62 -34.86 28.41
CA ILE A 344 -13.39 -36.27 28.65
C ILE A 344 -14.54 -37.09 28.06
N LEU A 345 -14.18 -38.17 27.37
CA LEU A 345 -15.07 -39.18 26.79
C LEU A 345 -14.72 -40.56 27.37
N GLU A 346 -15.65 -41.53 27.25
CA GLU A 346 -15.41 -42.93 27.74
C GLU A 346 -14.19 -43.61 27.12
N PHE A 347 -13.84 -43.21 25.89
CA PHE A 347 -12.76 -43.82 25.09
C PHE A 347 -11.55 -42.92 24.86
N GLY A 348 -11.51 -41.73 25.48
CA GLY A 348 -10.40 -40.81 25.32
C GLY A 348 -10.70 -39.40 25.80
N ALA A 349 -9.73 -38.50 25.65
CA ALA A 349 -9.88 -37.07 25.90
C ALA A 349 -9.84 -36.27 24.58
N VAL A 350 -10.71 -35.32 24.43
CA VAL A 350 -10.57 -34.30 23.37
C VAL A 350 -9.61 -33.25 23.91
N VAL A 351 -8.53 -33.04 23.21
CA VAL A 351 -7.50 -32.07 23.56
C VAL A 351 -7.37 -31.03 22.48
N GLU A 352 -7.10 -29.80 22.88
CA GLU A 352 -6.89 -28.64 22.01
C GLU A 352 -5.40 -28.27 21.97
N TYR A 353 -4.87 -27.95 20.80
CA TYR A 353 -3.49 -27.46 20.68
C TYR A 353 -3.38 -26.06 21.25
N LEU A 354 -2.45 -25.82 22.20
CA LEU A 354 -2.26 -24.51 22.81
C LEU A 354 -1.71 -23.47 21.81
N GLU A 355 -0.96 -23.92 20.80
CA GLU A 355 -0.39 -23.10 19.75
C GLU A 355 -1.43 -22.71 18.67
N ALA A 356 -2.54 -23.43 18.60
CA ALA A 356 -3.58 -23.22 17.60
C ALA A 356 -4.98 -23.42 18.21
N PRO A 357 -5.47 -22.47 19.01
CA PRO A 357 -6.79 -22.56 19.66
C PRO A 357 -7.92 -22.82 18.66
N GLY A 358 -8.85 -23.72 19.02
CA GLY A 358 -9.91 -24.18 18.13
C GLY A 358 -9.58 -25.46 17.35
N ASN A 359 -8.33 -25.91 17.33
CA ASN A 359 -7.91 -27.17 16.73
C ASN A 359 -7.92 -28.29 17.76
N GLU A 360 -8.90 -29.16 17.63
CA GLU A 360 -9.14 -30.25 18.56
C GLU A 360 -8.69 -31.60 17.96
N VAL A 361 -8.10 -32.44 18.78
CA VAL A 361 -7.75 -33.81 18.42
C VAL A 361 -8.14 -34.78 19.53
N LEU A 362 -8.47 -36.01 19.15
CA LEU A 362 -8.80 -37.06 20.11
C LEU A 362 -7.56 -37.79 20.58
N LEU A 363 -7.21 -37.68 21.85
CA LEU A 363 -6.24 -38.53 22.53
C LEU A 363 -6.98 -39.78 23.01
N HIS A 364 -6.82 -40.89 22.26
CA HIS A 364 -7.49 -42.13 22.58
C HIS A 364 -6.90 -42.76 23.86
N ILE A 365 -7.72 -43.43 24.70
CA ILE A 365 -7.30 -44.05 25.96
C ILE A 365 -6.10 -44.99 25.83
N SER A 366 -5.96 -45.69 24.71
CA SER A 366 -4.81 -46.56 24.41
C SER A 366 -3.51 -45.84 24.09
N GLU A 367 -3.57 -44.53 23.89
CA GLU A 367 -2.43 -43.65 23.60
C GLU A 367 -2.03 -42.77 24.82
N MET A 368 -2.70 -42.96 25.96
CA MET A 368 -2.44 -42.18 27.19
C MET A 368 -1.31 -42.77 28.05
N ALA A 369 -1.26 -44.09 28.20
CA ALA A 369 -0.25 -44.77 28.99
C ALA A 369 0.14 -46.13 28.40
N TRP A 370 1.33 -46.64 28.78
CA TRP A 370 1.78 -48.00 28.43
C TRP A 370 1.02 -49.08 29.18
N GLN A 371 0.51 -48.78 30.37
CA GLN A 371 -0.31 -49.70 31.17
C GLN A 371 -1.78 -49.55 30.81
N ARG A 372 -2.59 -50.57 31.14
CA ARG A 372 -4.04 -50.50 30.88
C ARG A 372 -4.68 -49.49 31.79
N THR A 373 -5.17 -48.42 31.20
CA THR A 373 -5.97 -47.37 31.85
C THR A 373 -7.42 -47.82 31.94
N ASN A 374 -8.02 -47.81 33.13
CA ASN A 374 -9.41 -48.23 33.33
C ASN A 374 -10.39 -47.07 33.06
N ALA A 375 -10.05 -45.89 33.50
CA ALA A 375 -10.79 -44.67 33.19
C ALA A 375 -9.85 -43.57 32.69
N VAL A 376 -10.32 -42.76 31.75
CA VAL A 376 -9.56 -41.64 31.18
C VAL A 376 -9.14 -40.65 32.28
N THR A 377 -10.00 -40.43 33.25
CA THR A 377 -9.76 -39.56 34.41
C THR A 377 -8.65 -40.02 35.34
N ASP A 378 -8.18 -41.29 35.21
CA ASP A 378 -7.01 -41.78 35.97
C ASP A 378 -5.70 -41.16 35.46
N VAL A 379 -5.70 -40.62 34.24
CA VAL A 379 -4.50 -40.08 33.57
C VAL A 379 -4.65 -38.61 33.23
N VAL A 380 -5.83 -38.16 32.74
CA VAL A 380 -6.06 -36.80 32.26
C VAL A 380 -7.42 -36.29 32.74
N ASN A 381 -7.44 -35.09 33.31
CA ASN A 381 -8.66 -34.39 33.70
C ASN A 381 -8.91 -33.17 32.82
N VAL A 382 -10.17 -32.67 32.79
CA VAL A 382 -10.51 -31.46 32.06
C VAL A 382 -9.71 -30.28 32.61
N GLY A 383 -9.04 -29.55 31.74
CA GLY A 383 -8.21 -28.41 32.07
C GLY A 383 -6.71 -28.72 32.19
N ASP A 384 -6.32 -30.02 32.26
CA ASP A 384 -4.93 -30.40 32.30
C ASP A 384 -4.18 -30.01 31.02
N GLU A 385 -2.98 -29.48 31.18
CA GLU A 385 -2.06 -29.13 30.12
C GLU A 385 -0.87 -30.11 30.11
N PHE A 386 -0.61 -30.71 28.96
CA PHE A 386 0.46 -31.70 28.80
C PHE A 386 0.95 -31.78 27.36
N GLU A 387 2.01 -32.54 27.15
CA GLU A 387 2.60 -32.72 25.81
C GLU A 387 2.10 -34.01 25.19
N VAL A 388 1.84 -33.96 23.87
CA VAL A 388 1.51 -35.11 23.04
C VAL A 388 2.36 -35.13 21.77
N LYS A 389 2.71 -36.32 21.31
CA LYS A 389 3.37 -36.51 20.02
C LYS A 389 2.34 -36.74 18.96
N TYR A 390 2.40 -35.99 17.85
CA TYR A 390 1.55 -36.19 16.69
C TYR A 390 2.08 -37.37 15.86
N LEU A 391 1.26 -38.41 15.68
CA LEU A 391 1.63 -39.63 14.98
C LEU A 391 1.22 -39.63 13.49
N GLY A 392 0.51 -38.59 13.05
CA GLY A 392 0.03 -38.45 11.69
C GLY A 392 -1.45 -38.75 11.53
N PHE A 393 -1.94 -38.56 10.30
CA PHE A 393 -3.32 -38.81 9.90
C PHE A 393 -3.52 -40.32 9.62
N ASP A 394 -4.54 -40.92 10.23
CA ASP A 394 -4.91 -42.34 9.95
C ASP A 394 -5.94 -42.38 8.81
N PRO A 395 -5.56 -42.91 7.60
CA PRO A 395 -6.46 -42.95 6.45
C PRO A 395 -7.70 -43.83 6.68
N ARG A 396 -7.65 -44.78 7.61
CA ARG A 396 -8.75 -45.72 7.89
C ARG A 396 -9.82 -45.08 8.74
N THR A 397 -9.43 -44.34 9.74
CA THR A 397 -10.35 -43.63 10.65
C THR A 397 -10.66 -42.20 10.18
N LYS A 398 -9.91 -41.68 9.22
CA LYS A 398 -9.94 -40.32 8.71
C LYS A 398 -9.78 -39.29 9.86
N LYS A 399 -8.90 -39.58 10.81
CA LYS A 399 -8.64 -38.74 11.99
C LYS A 399 -7.16 -38.62 12.24
N ASP A 400 -6.80 -37.49 12.81
CA ASP A 400 -5.47 -37.25 13.37
C ASP A 400 -5.25 -38.09 14.59
N LYS A 401 -4.02 -38.57 14.78
CA LYS A 401 -3.63 -39.43 15.88
C LYS A 401 -2.53 -38.79 16.68
N VAL A 402 -2.76 -38.64 18.00
CA VAL A 402 -1.79 -38.16 18.97
C VAL A 402 -1.54 -39.20 20.04
N SER A 403 -0.37 -39.14 20.67
CA SER A 403 0.00 -40.08 21.72
C SER A 403 0.79 -39.38 22.84
N LEU A 404 0.35 -39.56 24.07
CA LEU A 404 1.05 -39.18 25.29
C LEU A 404 2.05 -40.28 25.68
N LYS A 405 1.64 -41.56 25.55
CA LYS A 405 2.46 -42.71 26.01
C LYS A 405 3.83 -42.79 25.34
N VAL A 406 3.97 -42.33 24.11
CA VAL A 406 5.24 -42.35 23.36
C VAL A 406 6.29 -41.43 23.99
N LEU A 407 5.86 -40.42 24.75
CA LEU A 407 6.72 -39.52 25.51
C LEU A 407 7.08 -40.05 26.90
N LEU A 408 6.37 -41.11 27.36
CA LEU A 408 6.63 -41.76 28.66
C LEU A 408 7.65 -42.88 28.50
N GLU A 409 8.45 -43.13 29.54
CA GLU A 409 9.38 -44.28 29.57
C GLU A 409 8.62 -45.59 29.37
N LYS A 410 9.10 -46.39 28.45
CA LYS A 410 8.48 -47.71 28.17
C LYS A 410 8.86 -48.67 29.32
N PRO A 411 7.87 -49.30 30.01
CA PRO A 411 8.17 -50.25 31.12
C PRO A 411 8.99 -51.44 30.61
N GLU A 412 9.97 -51.87 31.43
CA GLU A 412 10.77 -53.08 31.14
C GLU A 412 9.86 -54.31 30.96
N GLY A 413 10.02 -55.03 29.86
CA GLY A 413 9.23 -56.22 29.59
C GLY A 413 7.90 -55.98 28.84
N TYR A 414 7.59 -54.77 28.42
CA TYR A 414 6.38 -54.51 27.62
C TYR A 414 6.48 -55.11 26.19
N VAL A 415 5.56 -56.03 25.85
CA VAL A 415 5.44 -56.61 24.51
C VAL A 415 4.27 -55.99 23.78
N ASP A 416 4.54 -55.40 22.64
CA ASP A 416 3.50 -54.82 21.79
C ASP A 416 2.50 -55.91 21.34
N ARG A 417 1.22 -55.72 21.63
CA ARG A 417 0.18 -56.66 21.17
C ARG A 417 0.03 -56.52 19.65
N PRO A 418 0.06 -57.66 18.89
CA PRO A 418 -0.17 -57.61 17.45
C PRO A 418 -1.58 -57.07 17.17
N PRO A 419 -1.76 -56.33 16.07
CA PRO A 419 -3.06 -55.82 15.69
C PRO A 419 -4.09 -56.93 15.57
N ARG A 420 -5.24 -56.82 16.23
CA ARG A 420 -6.34 -57.80 16.09
C ARG A 420 -6.74 -57.89 14.61
N LYS A 421 -6.48 -59.04 13.99
CA LYS A 421 -7.08 -59.38 12.66
C LYS A 421 -8.59 -59.36 12.84
N GLY A 422 -9.27 -58.45 12.16
CA GLY A 422 -10.72 -58.40 12.15
C GLY A 422 -11.27 -59.78 11.71
N GLY A 423 -12.02 -60.42 12.58
CA GLY A 423 -12.68 -61.70 12.30
C GLY A 423 -13.74 -61.50 11.22
N GLY A 424 -13.46 -61.97 10.01
CA GLY A 424 -14.44 -62.13 8.97
C GLY A 424 -15.42 -63.22 9.35
N GLY A 425 -16.57 -62.85 9.88
CA GLY A 425 -17.70 -63.75 10.09
C GLY A 425 -18.32 -64.14 8.75
N ASN A 426 -17.93 -65.28 8.27
CA ASN A 426 -18.61 -66.01 7.19
C ASN A 426 -20.00 -66.42 7.67
N ARG A 427 -21.07 -65.81 7.19
CA ARG A 427 -22.42 -66.30 7.34
C ARG A 427 -22.92 -66.75 5.98
N ASP A 428 -22.64 -68.02 5.70
CA ASP A 428 -23.43 -68.82 4.79
C ASP A 428 -24.89 -68.76 5.20
N ARG A 429 -25.76 -68.29 4.34
CA ARG A 429 -27.18 -68.64 4.34
C ARG A 429 -27.60 -69.08 2.96
N ARG A 430 -27.73 -70.42 2.92
CA ARG A 430 -28.54 -71.17 1.90
C ARG A 430 -29.98 -70.70 1.99
N GLY A 431 -30.63 -70.73 0.80
CA GLY A 431 -31.93 -71.26 0.66
C GLY A 431 -33.05 -70.31 0.33
N GLY A 432 -33.56 -70.51 -0.88
CA GLY A 432 -34.94 -70.70 -1.09
C GLY A 432 -35.70 -69.61 -1.86
N ARG A 433 -35.85 -69.87 -3.19
CA ARG A 433 -37.16 -69.95 -3.93
C ARG A 433 -38.24 -68.98 -3.46
N ASP A 434 -38.94 -68.26 -4.20
CA ASP A 434 -39.62 -68.45 -5.49
C ASP A 434 -40.53 -67.21 -5.78
N ASN A 435 -40.64 -66.96 -7.03
CA ASN A 435 -41.87 -66.71 -7.79
C ASN A 435 -42.69 -65.39 -7.67
N ARG A 436 -42.77 -64.82 -8.85
CA ARG A 436 -43.98 -64.31 -9.55
C ARG A 436 -44.56 -62.93 -9.25
N ASN A 437 -44.43 -62.19 -10.31
CA ASN A 437 -45.51 -61.56 -11.08
C ASN A 437 -46.13 -60.21 -10.67
N ARG A 438 -46.12 -59.32 -11.68
CA ARG A 438 -47.15 -58.35 -12.10
C ARG A 438 -47.28 -57.13 -11.23
N ARG A 439 -47.11 -55.93 -11.72
CA ARG A 439 -47.59 -55.23 -12.94
C ARG A 439 -46.74 -54.01 -13.21
#